data_a0042d9df2cd5b20c99595163bb81cec
#
_entry.id   a0042d9df2cd5b20c99595163bb81cec
#
_cell.length_a   1.000
_cell.length_b   1.000
_cell.length_c   1.000
_cell.angle_alpha   90.00
_cell.angle_beta   90.00
_cell.angle_gamma   90.00
#
_symmetry.space_group_name_H-M   'P 1'
#
loop_
_entity.id
_entity.type
_entity.pdbx_description
1 polymer ?
#
loop_
_entity_poly.entity_id
_entity_poly.type
_entity_poly.pdbx_seq_one_letter_code
_entity_poly.pdbx_strand_id
1 'polypeptide(L)'
;MKNFCIREAEELAADAFGAAHAFLMVGGTTSSVQSMVLTACKRGDEIILPRNVHRSVLNALVLCGAVPVYVNPEVDKRLGISLGMKREQVAKAIKEHPNAVAVLVNNPTYYGICSDLRAIVKMAHDAGMLCLADEAHGTHFYFGGGLPVSAMAAGADMASVSMHKSGGSLTQSSLLLIGPNVHQGYVRQIINLTQTTSGSYLLI
;
A
#
# COMPACT_ATOMS: atom_id res chain seq x y z
N MET A 1 -15.79 -26.64 2.89
CA MET A 1 -15.01 -26.64 1.62
C MET A 1 -14.77 -25.19 1.25
N LYS A 2 -13.72 -24.55 1.78
CA LYS A 2 -13.38 -23.17 1.45
C LYS A 2 -12.57 -23.20 0.16
N ASN A 3 -13.20 -22.71 -0.88
CA ASN A 3 -12.65 -22.09 -2.10
C ASN A 3 -11.18 -22.42 -2.43
N PHE A 4 -10.96 -23.66 -2.83
CA PHE A 4 -9.66 -24.15 -3.28
C PHE A 4 -9.07 -23.22 -4.36
N CYS A 5 -9.92 -22.80 -5.32
CA CYS A 5 -9.50 -21.93 -6.43
C CYS A 5 -9.06 -20.52 -5.99
N ILE A 6 -9.76 -19.89 -5.02
CA ILE A 6 -9.37 -18.55 -4.54
C ILE A 6 -8.03 -18.61 -3.80
N ARG A 7 -7.83 -19.62 -2.97
CA ARG A 7 -6.58 -19.81 -2.26
C ARG A 7 -5.41 -20.06 -3.22
N GLU A 8 -5.61 -20.91 -4.20
CA GLU A 8 -4.60 -21.18 -5.23
C GLU A 8 -4.27 -19.93 -6.04
N ALA A 9 -5.28 -19.12 -6.41
CA ALA A 9 -5.06 -17.84 -7.07
C ALA A 9 -4.30 -16.84 -6.19
N GLU A 10 -4.59 -16.78 -4.88
CA GLU A 10 -3.82 -15.95 -3.92
C GLU A 10 -2.36 -16.42 -3.80
N GLU A 11 -2.11 -17.73 -3.79
CA GLU A 11 -0.76 -18.32 -3.75
C GLU A 11 0.03 -18.00 -5.04
N LEU A 12 -0.59 -18.17 -6.21
CA LEU A 12 0.01 -17.79 -7.51
C LEU A 12 0.27 -16.30 -7.62
N ALA A 13 -0.65 -15.46 -7.14
CA ALA A 13 -0.46 -14.02 -7.10
C ALA A 13 0.70 -13.63 -6.18
N ALA A 14 0.82 -14.26 -5.00
CA ALA A 14 1.93 -14.00 -4.09
C ALA A 14 3.28 -14.33 -4.74
N ASP A 15 3.39 -15.47 -5.43
CA ASP A 15 4.60 -15.86 -6.16
C ASP A 15 4.93 -14.87 -7.29
N ALA A 16 3.95 -14.55 -8.13
CA ALA A 16 4.12 -13.64 -9.26
C ALA A 16 4.54 -12.22 -8.84
N PHE A 17 4.07 -11.74 -7.69
CA PHE A 17 4.39 -10.41 -7.17
C PHE A 17 5.54 -10.42 -6.16
N GLY A 18 6.17 -11.55 -5.87
CA GLY A 18 7.26 -11.66 -4.90
C GLY A 18 6.85 -11.28 -3.47
N ALA A 19 5.59 -11.51 -3.11
CA ALA A 19 5.02 -11.28 -1.78
C ALA A 19 5.05 -12.56 -0.94
N ALA A 20 5.06 -12.43 0.38
CA ALA A 20 4.89 -13.58 1.28
C ALA A 20 3.45 -14.13 1.21
N HIS A 21 2.48 -13.25 0.98
CA HIS A 21 1.09 -13.61 0.71
C HIS A 21 0.37 -12.49 -0.07
N ALA A 22 -0.65 -12.86 -0.84
CA ALA A 22 -1.52 -11.95 -1.54
C ALA A 22 -2.98 -12.22 -1.19
N PHE A 23 -3.79 -11.17 -1.12
CA PHE A 23 -5.23 -11.27 -0.92
C PHE A 23 -5.95 -10.66 -2.12
N LEU A 24 -6.88 -11.42 -2.71
CA LEU A 24 -7.78 -10.92 -3.75
C LEU A 24 -8.84 -10.00 -3.14
N MET A 25 -8.89 -8.75 -3.63
CA MET A 25 -9.75 -7.70 -3.09
C MET A 25 -10.79 -7.27 -4.12
N VAL A 26 -12.07 -7.50 -3.80
CA VAL A 26 -13.22 -7.21 -4.70
C VAL A 26 -13.80 -5.80 -4.51
N GLY A 27 -13.27 -5.03 -3.58
CA GLY A 27 -13.64 -3.62 -3.33
C GLY A 27 -12.68 -2.61 -3.92
N GLY A 28 -11.83 -3.03 -4.88
CA GLY A 28 -10.79 -2.21 -5.49
C GLY A 28 -9.68 -1.84 -4.51
N THR A 29 -8.74 -1.05 -4.99
CA THR A 29 -7.61 -0.56 -4.18
C THR A 29 -8.07 0.27 -2.97
N THR A 30 -9.25 0.84 -3.02
CA THR A 30 -9.85 1.53 -1.85
C THR A 30 -9.97 0.57 -0.67
N SER A 31 -10.54 -0.60 -0.85
CA SER A 31 -10.67 -1.62 0.20
C SER A 31 -9.31 -2.17 0.62
N SER A 32 -8.40 -2.39 -0.33
CA SER A 32 -7.04 -2.84 -0.07
C SER A 32 -6.25 -1.84 0.79
N VAL A 33 -6.24 -0.56 0.42
CA VAL A 33 -5.58 0.51 1.19
C VAL A 33 -6.19 0.68 2.57
N GLN A 34 -7.52 0.63 2.69
CA GLN A 34 -8.18 0.69 4.00
C GLN A 34 -7.77 -0.47 4.89
N SER A 35 -7.78 -1.70 4.37
CA SER A 35 -7.34 -2.88 5.12
C SER A 35 -5.88 -2.79 5.54
N MET A 36 -5.00 -2.27 4.67
CA MET A 36 -3.59 -2.05 4.95
C MET A 36 -3.38 -1.06 6.12
N VAL A 37 -4.05 0.09 6.09
CA VAL A 37 -3.96 1.11 7.15
C VAL A 37 -4.56 0.59 8.47
N LEU A 38 -5.73 -0.07 8.42
CA LEU A 38 -6.38 -0.67 9.59
C LEU A 38 -5.57 -1.82 10.20
N THR A 39 -4.74 -2.48 9.40
CA THR A 39 -3.79 -3.50 9.89
C THR A 39 -2.63 -2.85 10.66
N ALA A 40 -2.12 -1.73 10.17
CA ALA A 40 -0.94 -1.08 10.73
C ALA A 40 -1.25 -0.17 11.92
N CYS A 41 -2.43 0.47 11.96
CA CYS A 41 -2.74 1.57 12.86
C CYS A 41 -3.95 1.27 13.76
N LYS A 42 -3.87 1.74 15.00
CA LYS A 42 -4.95 1.81 15.98
C LYS A 42 -5.30 3.27 16.28
N ARG A 43 -6.36 3.47 17.07
CA ARG A 43 -6.76 4.80 17.53
C ARG A 43 -5.63 5.49 18.29
N GLY A 44 -5.27 6.68 17.84
CA GLY A 44 -4.22 7.51 18.43
C GLY A 44 -2.81 7.24 17.90
N ASP A 45 -2.59 6.17 17.15
CA ASP A 45 -1.29 5.92 16.53
C ASP A 45 -0.99 6.99 15.46
N GLU A 46 0.26 7.44 15.40
CA GLU A 46 0.73 8.32 14.35
C GLU A 46 1.16 7.53 13.11
N ILE A 47 0.83 8.05 11.92
CA ILE A 47 1.27 7.53 10.64
C ILE A 47 1.81 8.64 9.75
N ILE A 48 3.03 8.48 9.27
CA ILE A 48 3.70 9.42 8.35
C ILE A 48 3.23 9.12 6.94
N LEU A 49 2.74 10.15 6.23
CA LEU A 49 2.18 9.98 4.88
C LEU A 49 2.29 11.27 4.05
N PRO A 50 2.31 11.19 2.72
CA PRO A 50 2.33 12.38 1.88
C PRO A 50 0.96 13.07 1.89
N ARG A 51 0.95 14.39 1.73
CA ARG A 51 -0.30 15.16 1.74
C ARG A 51 -1.19 14.91 0.51
N ASN A 52 -0.63 14.37 -0.57
CA ASN A 52 -1.34 14.02 -1.81
C ASN A 52 -1.80 12.56 -1.87
N VAL A 53 -2.07 11.94 -0.72
CA VAL A 53 -2.62 10.57 -0.68
C VAL A 53 -4.00 10.49 -1.32
N HIS A 54 -4.33 9.30 -1.78
CA HIS A 54 -5.68 9.01 -2.25
C HIS A 54 -6.70 9.10 -1.10
N ARG A 55 -7.93 9.47 -1.44
CA ARG A 55 -9.05 9.61 -0.49
C ARG A 55 -9.28 8.37 0.38
N SER A 56 -9.00 7.17 -0.14
CA SER A 56 -9.11 5.91 0.63
C SER A 56 -8.24 5.89 1.88
N VAL A 57 -7.05 6.49 1.83
CA VAL A 57 -6.16 6.61 3.00
C VAL A 57 -6.80 7.50 4.07
N LEU A 58 -7.32 8.67 3.67
CA LEU A 58 -8.01 9.58 4.61
C LEU A 58 -9.23 8.92 5.26
N ASN A 59 -10.01 8.18 4.48
CA ASN A 59 -11.14 7.42 5.00
C ASN A 59 -10.69 6.34 6.01
N ALA A 60 -9.58 5.66 5.74
CA ALA A 60 -9.02 4.68 6.66
C ALA A 60 -8.58 5.32 7.99
N LEU A 61 -7.95 6.50 7.95
CA LEU A 61 -7.58 7.24 9.17
C LEU A 61 -8.81 7.60 10.01
N VAL A 62 -9.90 8.02 9.36
CA VAL A 62 -11.17 8.29 10.07
C VAL A 62 -11.71 7.02 10.73
N LEU A 63 -11.66 5.88 10.02
CA LEU A 63 -12.17 4.60 10.53
C LEU A 63 -11.36 4.07 11.73
N CYS A 64 -10.04 4.13 11.69
CA CYS A 64 -9.20 3.64 12.80
C CYS A 64 -8.92 4.70 13.87
N GLY A 65 -9.10 6.00 13.57
CA GLY A 65 -8.77 7.10 14.47
C GLY A 65 -7.27 7.34 14.60
N ALA A 66 -6.48 6.98 13.61
CA ALA A 66 -5.05 7.28 13.56
C ALA A 66 -4.79 8.76 13.24
N VAL A 67 -3.65 9.26 13.67
CA VAL A 67 -3.24 10.67 13.56
C VAL A 67 -2.25 10.82 12.39
N PRO A 68 -2.59 11.58 11.34
CA PRO A 68 -1.70 11.77 10.20
C PRO A 68 -0.55 12.75 10.53
N VAL A 69 0.67 12.35 10.22
CA VAL A 69 1.86 13.19 10.15
C VAL A 69 2.15 13.45 8.67
N TYR A 70 1.84 14.65 8.21
CA TYR A 70 1.93 14.96 6.79
C TYR A 70 3.35 15.35 6.36
N VAL A 71 3.86 14.68 5.32
CA VAL A 71 5.01 15.11 4.54
C VAL A 71 4.50 15.80 3.28
N ASN A 72 4.91 17.05 3.08
CA ASN A 72 4.53 17.79 1.88
C ASN A 72 5.38 17.31 0.68
N PRO A 73 4.77 16.78 -0.39
CA PRO A 73 5.50 16.46 -1.60
C PRO A 73 5.97 17.76 -2.27
N GLU A 74 7.00 17.66 -3.07
CA GLU A 74 7.34 18.77 -3.97
C GLU A 74 6.27 18.93 -5.04
N VAL A 75 6.22 20.12 -5.60
CA VAL A 75 5.33 20.46 -6.72
C VAL A 75 6.20 20.97 -7.88
N ASP A 76 6.04 20.34 -9.04
CA ASP A 76 6.56 20.92 -10.27
C ASP A 76 5.75 22.18 -10.61
N LYS A 77 6.38 23.34 -10.45
CA LYS A 77 5.70 24.63 -10.62
C LYS A 77 5.26 24.90 -12.07
N ARG A 78 5.91 24.28 -13.05
CA ARG A 78 5.58 24.43 -14.47
C ARG A 78 4.33 23.62 -14.85
N LEU A 79 4.23 22.40 -14.31
CA LEU A 79 3.15 21.47 -14.63
C LEU A 79 2.01 21.51 -13.58
N GLY A 80 2.26 22.09 -12.40
CA GLY A 80 1.30 22.14 -11.30
C GLY A 80 1.01 20.77 -10.67
N ILE A 81 1.93 19.78 -10.82
CA ILE A 81 1.73 18.41 -10.32
C ILE A 81 2.56 18.14 -9.08
N SER A 82 2.01 17.31 -8.19
CA SER A 82 2.73 16.82 -7.02
C SER A 82 3.74 15.75 -7.44
N LEU A 83 4.94 15.85 -6.92
CA LEU A 83 6.01 14.88 -7.08
C LEU A 83 5.97 13.83 -5.95
N GLY A 84 6.92 12.88 -5.93
CA GLY A 84 7.07 11.91 -4.86
C GLY A 84 7.55 12.53 -3.54
N MET A 85 7.61 11.69 -2.51
CA MET A 85 8.19 12.09 -1.21
C MET A 85 9.72 12.12 -1.31
N LYS A 86 10.33 13.19 -0.82
CA LYS A 86 11.79 13.26 -0.66
C LYS A 86 12.21 12.50 0.59
N ARG A 87 13.27 11.71 0.47
CA ARG A 87 13.84 10.95 1.59
C ARG A 87 14.26 11.84 2.76
N GLU A 88 14.77 13.05 2.51
CA GLU A 88 15.16 13.99 3.55
C GLU A 88 13.98 14.47 4.38
N GLN A 89 12.82 14.67 3.74
CA GLN A 89 11.59 15.06 4.43
C GLN A 89 11.01 13.90 5.22
N VAL A 90 11.08 12.65 4.70
CA VAL A 90 10.67 11.45 5.42
C VAL A 90 11.58 11.23 6.64
N ALA A 91 12.89 11.33 6.48
CA ALA A 91 13.86 11.22 7.59
C ALA A 91 13.60 12.27 8.69
N LYS A 92 13.26 13.50 8.30
CA LYS A 92 12.89 14.57 9.23
C LYS A 92 11.62 14.19 10.00
N ALA A 93 10.57 13.75 9.29
CA ALA A 93 9.30 13.36 9.92
C ALA A 93 9.48 12.19 10.89
N ILE A 94 10.25 11.16 10.53
CA ILE A 94 10.58 10.03 11.41
C ILE A 94 11.29 10.51 12.68
N LYS A 95 12.25 11.44 12.55
CA LYS A 95 12.99 12.00 13.70
C LYS A 95 12.09 12.83 14.61
N GLU A 96 11.16 13.60 14.07
CA GLU A 96 10.22 14.45 14.81
C GLU A 96 9.07 13.64 15.42
N HIS A 97 8.74 12.47 14.87
CA HIS A 97 7.66 11.59 15.28
C HIS A 97 8.15 10.14 15.51
N PRO A 98 9.04 9.92 16.49
CA PRO A 98 9.68 8.61 16.74
C PRO A 98 8.68 7.52 17.18
N ASN A 99 7.48 7.90 17.60
CA ASN A 99 6.42 6.97 18.02
C ASN A 99 5.45 6.63 16.89
N ALA A 100 5.65 7.15 15.67
CA ALA A 100 4.82 6.77 14.54
C ALA A 100 4.99 5.27 14.26
N VAL A 101 3.88 4.61 13.92
CA VAL A 101 3.87 3.15 13.71
C VAL A 101 4.14 2.75 12.27
N ALA A 102 3.93 3.66 11.31
CA ALA A 102 4.11 3.37 9.91
C ALA A 102 4.45 4.61 9.08
N VAL A 103 5.11 4.36 7.94
CA VAL A 103 5.28 5.32 6.84
C VAL A 103 4.48 4.81 5.65
N LEU A 104 3.55 5.59 5.13
CA LEU A 104 2.80 5.27 3.91
C LEU A 104 3.36 6.09 2.74
N VAL A 105 3.61 5.41 1.62
CA VAL A 105 4.13 6.03 0.40
C VAL A 105 3.15 5.79 -0.74
N ASN A 106 2.81 6.85 -1.49
CA ASN A 106 2.08 6.72 -2.75
C ASN A 106 3.12 6.57 -3.88
N ASN A 107 3.30 5.36 -4.42
CA ASN A 107 4.38 5.05 -5.35
C ASN A 107 3.97 4.02 -6.43
N PRO A 108 3.82 4.45 -7.69
CA PRO A 108 3.99 5.82 -8.19
C PRO A 108 2.82 6.74 -7.80
N THR A 109 3.03 8.05 -7.93
CA THR A 109 1.93 9.01 -7.91
C THR A 109 1.02 8.82 -9.12
N TYR A 110 -0.15 9.48 -9.15
CA TYR A 110 -1.06 9.48 -10.31
C TYR A 110 -0.35 9.89 -11.62
N TYR A 111 0.68 10.71 -11.54
CA TYR A 111 1.46 11.20 -12.69
C TYR A 111 2.66 10.32 -13.05
N GLY A 112 2.80 9.16 -12.43
CA GLY A 112 3.90 8.21 -12.70
C GLY A 112 5.21 8.57 -12.00
N ILE A 113 5.22 9.51 -11.07
CA ILE A 113 6.43 9.91 -10.34
C ILE A 113 6.67 8.94 -9.17
N CYS A 114 7.87 8.38 -9.11
CA CYS A 114 8.30 7.48 -8.03
C CYS A 114 9.16 8.21 -7.00
N SER A 115 9.02 7.79 -5.75
CA SER A 115 9.91 8.14 -4.65
C SER A 115 11.11 7.18 -4.60
N ASP A 116 12.17 7.52 -3.87
CA ASP A 116 13.24 6.57 -3.53
C ASP A 116 12.73 5.55 -2.49
N LEU A 117 11.93 4.60 -2.97
CA LEU A 117 11.19 3.68 -2.13
C LEU A 117 12.11 2.80 -1.27
N ARG A 118 13.25 2.33 -1.83
CA ARG A 118 14.22 1.52 -1.06
C ARG A 118 14.79 2.27 0.14
N ALA A 119 15.15 3.54 -0.06
CA ALA A 119 15.67 4.37 1.03
C ALA A 119 14.59 4.64 2.07
N ILE A 120 13.34 4.89 1.65
CA ILE A 120 12.22 5.12 2.58
C ILE A 120 11.90 3.86 3.40
N VAL A 121 11.82 2.69 2.76
CA VAL A 121 11.63 1.40 3.45
C VAL A 121 12.71 1.19 4.51
N LYS A 122 13.98 1.38 4.11
CA LYS A 122 15.10 1.23 5.06
C LYS A 122 14.98 2.18 6.25
N MET A 123 14.68 3.45 6.01
CA MET A 123 14.54 4.44 7.10
C MET A 123 13.37 4.11 8.03
N ALA A 124 12.24 3.65 7.48
CA ALA A 124 11.09 3.22 8.29
C ALA A 124 11.46 2.02 9.17
N HIS A 125 12.09 1.00 8.60
CA HIS A 125 12.51 -0.19 9.34
C HIS A 125 13.59 0.10 10.40
N ASP A 126 14.58 0.94 10.08
CA ASP A 126 15.61 1.38 11.03
C ASP A 126 14.98 2.09 12.25
N ALA A 127 13.80 2.69 12.09
CA ALA A 127 13.03 3.34 13.14
C ALA A 127 11.97 2.45 13.80
N GLY A 128 11.89 1.16 13.42
CA GLY A 128 10.89 0.22 13.92
C GLY A 128 9.47 0.45 13.39
N MET A 129 9.31 1.19 12.31
CA MET A 129 8.04 1.52 11.66
C MET A 129 7.77 0.59 10.49
N LEU A 130 6.51 0.27 10.23
CA LEU A 130 6.10 -0.42 9.01
C LEU A 130 6.20 0.53 7.80
N CYS A 131 6.49 -0.02 6.62
CA CYS A 131 6.40 0.71 5.36
C CYS A 131 5.23 0.18 4.51
N LEU A 132 4.29 1.06 4.21
CA LEU A 132 3.08 0.78 3.45
C LEU A 132 3.16 1.48 2.08
N ALA A 133 2.85 0.77 1.00
CA ALA A 133 2.88 1.34 -0.34
C ALA A 133 1.49 1.33 -0.98
N ASP A 134 0.95 2.50 -1.29
CA ASP A 134 -0.15 2.62 -2.24
C ASP A 134 0.45 2.60 -3.66
N GLU A 135 0.41 1.41 -4.27
CA GLU A 135 0.99 1.12 -5.57
C GLU A 135 -0.11 0.90 -6.63
N ALA A 136 -1.26 1.60 -6.44
CA ALA A 136 -2.43 1.46 -7.32
C ALA A 136 -2.12 1.71 -8.80
N HIS A 137 -1.10 2.49 -9.13
CA HIS A 137 -0.66 2.77 -10.49
C HIS A 137 0.63 2.03 -10.88
N GLY A 138 1.15 1.14 -10.01
CA GLY A 138 2.44 0.47 -10.17
C GLY A 138 2.39 -1.03 -10.40
N THR A 139 1.22 -1.63 -10.66
CA THR A 139 1.07 -3.08 -10.87
C THR A 139 2.06 -3.64 -11.90
N HIS A 140 2.37 -2.89 -12.96
CA HIS A 140 3.31 -3.30 -14.01
C HIS A 140 4.77 -3.30 -13.58
N PHE A 141 5.14 -2.69 -12.45
CA PHE A 141 6.53 -2.69 -11.96
C PHE A 141 7.06 -4.08 -11.62
N TYR A 142 6.16 -5.02 -11.37
CA TYR A 142 6.50 -6.40 -11.04
C TYR A 142 6.90 -7.25 -12.26
N PHE A 143 6.56 -6.81 -13.48
CA PHE A 143 6.63 -7.64 -14.69
C PHE A 143 7.50 -7.08 -15.82
N GLY A 144 8.36 -6.11 -15.55
CA GLY A 144 9.16 -5.50 -16.60
C GLY A 144 10.60 -5.18 -16.21
N GLY A 145 11.52 -5.37 -17.14
CA GLY A 145 12.90 -4.91 -17.00
C GLY A 145 13.01 -3.38 -17.23
N GLY A 146 13.84 -2.71 -16.42
CA GLY A 146 14.07 -1.25 -16.57
C GLY A 146 12.96 -0.36 -16.00
N LEU A 147 11.97 -0.92 -15.33
CA LEU A 147 10.93 -0.19 -14.60
C LEU A 147 11.40 0.18 -13.19
N PRO A 148 10.75 1.16 -12.53
CA PRO A 148 11.00 1.45 -11.13
C PRO A 148 10.82 0.22 -10.23
N VAL A 149 11.50 0.23 -9.08
CA VAL A 149 11.40 -0.88 -8.11
C VAL A 149 9.97 -0.97 -7.57
N SER A 150 9.40 -2.18 -7.56
CA SER A 150 8.12 -2.46 -6.94
C SER A 150 8.21 -2.47 -5.42
N ALA A 151 7.07 -2.30 -4.74
CA ALA A 151 7.02 -2.23 -3.29
C ALA A 151 7.56 -3.49 -2.61
N MET A 152 7.18 -4.68 -3.07
CA MET A 152 7.68 -5.94 -2.50
C MET A 152 9.18 -6.10 -2.75
N ALA A 153 9.68 -5.78 -3.94
CA ALA A 153 11.11 -5.82 -4.24
C ALA A 153 11.92 -4.73 -3.50
N ALA A 154 11.28 -3.66 -3.06
CA ALA A 154 11.88 -2.67 -2.17
C ALA A 154 11.90 -3.10 -0.69
N GLY A 155 11.15 -4.13 -0.33
CA GLY A 155 11.03 -4.64 1.03
C GLY A 155 9.90 -3.99 1.85
N ALA A 156 8.91 -3.37 1.22
CA ALA A 156 7.75 -2.83 1.93
C ALA A 156 6.98 -3.94 2.66
N ASP A 157 6.40 -3.60 3.81
CA ASP A 157 5.66 -4.58 4.61
C ASP A 157 4.30 -4.90 4.02
N MET A 158 3.63 -3.91 3.42
CA MET A 158 2.38 -4.10 2.70
C MET A 158 2.32 -3.22 1.46
N ALA A 159 1.69 -3.72 0.40
CA ALA A 159 1.42 -2.95 -0.81
C ALA A 159 0.01 -3.21 -1.35
N SER A 160 -0.61 -2.17 -1.85
CA SER A 160 -1.90 -2.23 -2.51
C SER A 160 -1.76 -1.97 -3.99
N VAL A 161 -2.04 -2.97 -4.84
CA VAL A 161 -1.93 -2.86 -6.30
C VAL A 161 -3.29 -2.97 -6.97
N SER A 162 -3.52 -2.17 -8.01
CA SER A 162 -4.80 -2.10 -8.72
C SER A 162 -4.73 -2.93 -10.00
N MET A 163 -5.37 -4.10 -9.98
CA MET A 163 -5.38 -5.00 -11.13
C MET A 163 -6.21 -4.45 -12.30
N HIS A 164 -7.28 -3.70 -12.00
CA HIS A 164 -8.15 -3.10 -13.04
C HIS A 164 -7.58 -1.85 -13.72
N LYS A 165 -6.43 -1.32 -13.26
CA LYS A 165 -5.76 -0.18 -13.91
C LYS A 165 -4.69 -0.66 -14.89
N SER A 166 -3.71 -1.42 -14.42
CA SER A 166 -2.57 -1.87 -15.22
C SER A 166 -2.29 -3.38 -15.12
N GLY A 167 -3.17 -4.15 -14.48
CA GLY A 167 -3.03 -5.60 -14.32
C GLY A 167 -3.89 -6.44 -15.27
N GLY A 168 -4.72 -5.81 -16.12
CA GLY A 168 -5.51 -6.52 -17.15
C GLY A 168 -6.81 -7.15 -16.64
N SER A 169 -7.24 -6.95 -15.41
CA SER A 169 -8.51 -7.45 -14.89
C SER A 169 -9.68 -6.48 -15.14
N LEU A 170 -10.90 -6.93 -14.85
CA LEU A 170 -12.10 -6.10 -14.91
C LEU A 170 -12.14 -5.09 -13.75
N THR A 171 -13.26 -4.40 -13.57
CA THR A 171 -13.39 -3.33 -12.56
C THR A 171 -13.32 -3.86 -11.12
N GLN A 172 -12.99 -2.98 -10.17
CA GLN A 172 -12.95 -3.21 -8.72
C GLN A 172 -11.96 -4.29 -8.25
N SER A 173 -11.06 -4.71 -9.10
CA SER A 173 -10.06 -5.72 -8.80
C SER A 173 -8.77 -5.10 -8.26
N SER A 174 -8.29 -5.61 -7.15
CA SER A 174 -6.98 -5.26 -6.59
C SER A 174 -6.39 -6.41 -5.79
N LEU A 175 -5.10 -6.32 -5.48
CA LEU A 175 -4.44 -7.19 -4.53
C LEU A 175 -3.95 -6.37 -3.33
N LEU A 176 -4.07 -6.97 -2.15
CA LEU A 176 -3.28 -6.58 -0.98
C LEU A 176 -2.13 -7.57 -0.85
N LEU A 177 -0.92 -7.09 -1.06
CA LEU A 177 0.32 -7.86 -0.93
C LEU A 177 0.91 -7.62 0.46
N ILE A 178 1.43 -8.67 1.08
CA ILE A 178 2.10 -8.56 2.38
C ILE A 178 3.48 -9.20 2.35
N GLY A 179 4.40 -8.56 3.05
CA GLY A 179 5.76 -9.05 3.28
C GLY A 179 5.82 -10.11 4.39
N PRO A 180 6.99 -10.72 4.61
CA PRO A 180 7.16 -11.84 5.53
C PRO A 180 6.95 -11.48 7.02
N ASN A 181 7.07 -10.20 7.38
CA ASN A 181 6.95 -9.75 8.77
C ASN A 181 5.51 -9.41 9.18
N VAL A 182 4.55 -9.48 8.25
CA VAL A 182 3.14 -9.16 8.50
C VAL A 182 2.34 -10.43 8.76
N HIS A 183 1.60 -10.45 9.86
CA HIS A 183 0.83 -11.64 10.25
C HIS A 183 -0.42 -11.81 9.38
N GLN A 184 -0.37 -12.77 8.44
CA GLN A 184 -1.43 -13.07 7.47
C GLN A 184 -2.82 -13.23 8.10
N GLY A 185 -2.93 -13.96 9.22
CA GLY A 185 -4.20 -14.21 9.89
C GLY A 185 -4.85 -12.94 10.43
N TYR A 186 -4.07 -11.98 10.90
CA TYR A 186 -4.58 -10.69 11.36
C TYR A 186 -5.09 -9.84 10.17
N VAL A 187 -4.34 -9.79 9.08
CA VAL A 187 -4.77 -9.11 7.85
C VAL A 187 -6.07 -9.70 7.34
N ARG A 188 -6.22 -11.04 7.34
CA ARG A 188 -7.46 -11.71 6.93
C ARG A 188 -8.65 -11.31 7.81
N GLN A 189 -8.47 -11.14 9.12
CA GLN A 189 -9.52 -10.65 10.02
C GLN A 189 -9.96 -9.24 9.66
N ILE A 190 -9.01 -8.34 9.40
CA ILE A 190 -9.32 -6.96 8.98
C ILE A 190 -10.06 -6.95 7.63
N ILE A 191 -9.63 -7.76 6.66
CA ILE A 191 -10.31 -7.89 5.36
C ILE A 191 -11.75 -8.38 5.56
N ASN A 192 -12.00 -9.34 6.43
CA ASN A 192 -13.35 -9.85 6.71
C ASN A 192 -14.27 -8.78 7.32
N LEU A 193 -13.72 -7.74 7.97
CA LEU A 193 -14.49 -6.61 8.49
C LEU A 193 -14.74 -5.52 7.44
N THR A 194 -13.88 -5.40 6.44
CA THR A 194 -13.88 -4.28 5.49
C THR A 194 -14.42 -4.66 4.11
N GLN A 195 -14.37 -5.94 3.75
CA GLN A 195 -14.80 -6.43 2.44
C GLN A 195 -16.20 -7.02 2.50
N THR A 196 -16.97 -6.85 1.42
CA THR A 196 -18.31 -7.45 1.28
C THR A 196 -18.25 -8.99 1.38
N THR A 197 -19.26 -9.61 1.97
CA THR A 197 -19.42 -11.06 2.05
C THR A 197 -19.94 -11.69 0.74
N SER A 198 -20.42 -10.85 -0.19
CA SER A 198 -21.01 -11.25 -1.49
C SER A 198 -20.25 -10.67 -2.67
N GLY A 199 -18.93 -10.55 -2.57
CA GLY A 199 -18.08 -10.02 -3.63
C GLY A 199 -18.13 -10.86 -4.90
N SER A 200 -18.00 -10.20 -6.05
CA SER A 200 -17.90 -10.85 -7.36
C SER A 200 -16.44 -11.17 -7.68
N TYR A 201 -16.06 -12.42 -7.55
CA TYR A 201 -14.73 -12.90 -7.94
C TYR A 201 -14.58 -13.12 -9.45
N LEU A 202 -15.63 -12.90 -10.24
CA LEU A 202 -15.53 -12.86 -11.71
C LEU A 202 -14.85 -11.60 -12.24
N LEU A 203 -14.69 -10.57 -11.39
CA LEU A 203 -14.10 -9.30 -11.77
C LEU A 203 -12.59 -9.23 -11.56
N ILE A 204 -12.01 -10.21 -10.89
CA ILE A 204 -10.58 -10.27 -10.54
C ILE A 204 -9.81 -11.14 -11.52
#